data_8a956dab4904426a8eb43d61a8124557
#
_entry.id   8a956dab4904426a8eb43d61a8124557
#
_cell.length_a   1.000
_cell.length_b   1.000
_cell.length_c   1.000
_cell.angle_alpha   90.00
_cell.angle_beta   90.00
_cell.angle_gamma   90.00
#
_symmetry.space_group_name_H-M   'P 1'
#
loop_
_entity.id
_entity.type
_entity.pdbx_description
1 polymer ?
#
loop_
_entity_poly.entity_id
_entity_poly.type
_entity_poly.pdbx_seq_one_letter_code
_entity_poly.pdbx_strand_id
1 'polypeptide(L)'
;MDDTDVKILNLLRENSRMKNTEIARHVSLTERAVRARIEKLVREGVIKKFTVETAPVGVEGIVLIDTHVGRTQAVKDLAKQLSDSVWECSGDYDVGVRLRADSLDELNKRVDELRSFPGVIRTATLVKLVEH
;
A
#
# COMPACT_ATOMS: atom_id res chain seq x y z
N MET A 1 17.97 -6.90 -8.04
CA MET A 1 16.80 -7.12 -8.91
C MET A 1 17.18 -6.76 -10.34
N ASP A 2 17.00 -7.67 -11.28
CA ASP A 2 17.34 -7.48 -12.68
C ASP A 2 16.10 -7.22 -13.58
N ASP A 3 16.32 -7.06 -14.89
CA ASP A 3 15.21 -6.81 -15.84
C ASP A 3 14.22 -7.97 -15.89
N THR A 4 14.68 -9.20 -15.71
CA THR A 4 13.80 -10.38 -15.67
C THR A 4 12.89 -10.34 -14.44
N ASP A 5 13.42 -9.94 -13.29
CA ASP A 5 12.62 -9.77 -12.07
C ASP A 5 11.53 -8.69 -12.26
N VAL A 6 11.89 -7.58 -12.92
CA VAL A 6 10.91 -6.52 -13.23
C VAL A 6 9.79 -7.04 -14.14
N LYS A 7 10.12 -7.84 -15.15
CA LYS A 7 9.10 -8.48 -16.02
C LYS A 7 8.19 -9.42 -15.23
N ILE A 8 8.76 -10.23 -14.34
CA ILE A 8 7.98 -11.12 -13.47
C ILE A 8 7.03 -10.32 -12.60
N LEU A 9 7.51 -9.25 -11.97
CA LEU A 9 6.68 -8.38 -11.15
C LEU A 9 5.54 -7.74 -11.94
N ASN A 10 5.78 -7.29 -13.15
CA ASN A 10 4.75 -6.70 -14.00
C ASN A 10 3.68 -7.71 -14.40
N LEU A 11 4.07 -8.95 -14.72
CA LEU A 11 3.13 -10.03 -15.01
C LEU A 11 2.25 -10.35 -13.78
N LEU A 12 2.85 -10.43 -12.60
CA LEU A 12 2.14 -10.69 -11.35
C LEU A 12 1.24 -9.53 -10.94
N ARG A 13 1.59 -8.29 -11.27
CA ARG A 13 0.72 -7.13 -11.05
C ARG A 13 -0.55 -7.18 -11.88
N GLU A 14 -0.46 -7.68 -13.11
CA GLU A 14 -1.63 -7.89 -13.96
C GLU A 14 -2.49 -9.06 -13.49
N ASN A 15 -1.85 -10.14 -13.08
CA ASN A 15 -2.54 -11.34 -12.58
C ASN A 15 -1.65 -12.08 -11.58
N SER A 16 -1.88 -11.85 -10.29
CA SER A 16 -1.10 -12.49 -9.22
C SER A 16 -1.30 -14.00 -9.13
N ARG A 17 -2.30 -14.54 -9.80
CA ARG A 17 -2.60 -15.99 -9.89
C ARG A 17 -1.99 -16.65 -11.12
N MET A 18 -1.24 -15.92 -11.94
CA MET A 18 -0.57 -16.47 -13.10
C MET A 18 0.33 -17.64 -12.69
N LYS A 19 0.22 -18.76 -13.38
CA LYS A 19 1.03 -19.95 -13.09
C LYS A 19 2.50 -19.69 -13.43
N ASN A 20 3.40 -20.24 -12.64
CA ASN A 20 4.85 -20.11 -12.89
C ASN A 20 5.24 -20.66 -14.27
N THR A 21 4.56 -21.69 -14.79
CA THR A 21 4.75 -22.21 -16.14
C THR A 21 4.43 -21.19 -17.22
N GLU A 22 3.40 -20.38 -17.01
CA GLU A 22 3.02 -19.31 -17.93
C GLU A 22 4.00 -18.14 -17.86
N ILE A 23 4.36 -17.72 -16.66
CA ILE A 23 5.38 -16.68 -16.46
C ILE A 23 6.69 -17.10 -17.13
N ALA A 24 7.09 -18.34 -16.97
CA ALA A 24 8.32 -18.89 -17.55
C ALA A 24 8.37 -18.73 -19.08
N ARG A 25 7.25 -18.92 -19.75
CA ARG A 25 7.15 -18.69 -21.21
C ARG A 25 7.37 -17.23 -21.58
N HIS A 26 6.83 -16.30 -20.79
CA HIS A 26 6.99 -14.86 -21.04
C HIS A 26 8.41 -14.34 -20.83
N VAL A 27 9.17 -14.96 -19.92
CA VAL A 27 10.52 -14.50 -19.55
C VAL A 27 11.63 -15.44 -20.08
N SER A 28 11.27 -16.46 -20.84
CA SER A 28 12.21 -17.44 -21.43
C SER A 28 13.07 -18.13 -20.38
N LEU A 29 12.47 -18.52 -19.27
CA LEU A 29 13.09 -19.29 -18.20
C LEU A 29 12.34 -20.61 -17.97
N THR A 30 12.93 -21.47 -17.15
CA THR A 30 12.22 -22.65 -16.65
C THR A 30 11.25 -22.26 -15.54
N GLU A 31 10.24 -23.10 -15.30
CA GLU A 31 9.31 -22.92 -14.18
C GLU A 31 10.06 -22.86 -12.84
N ARG A 32 11.04 -23.74 -12.67
CA ARG A 32 11.87 -23.77 -11.47
C ARG A 32 12.65 -22.48 -11.25
N ALA A 33 13.21 -21.92 -12.31
CA ALA A 33 13.94 -20.64 -12.23
C ALA A 33 13.02 -19.48 -11.87
N VAL A 34 11.80 -19.45 -12.43
CA VAL A 34 10.77 -18.46 -12.07
C VAL A 34 10.39 -18.57 -10.61
N ARG A 35 10.12 -19.79 -10.14
CA ARG A 35 9.78 -20.04 -8.72
C ARG A 35 10.87 -19.53 -7.79
N ALA A 36 12.12 -19.82 -8.09
CA ALA A 36 13.26 -19.38 -7.28
C ALA A 36 13.36 -17.85 -7.22
N ARG A 37 13.10 -17.16 -8.34
CA ARG A 37 13.12 -15.70 -8.39
C ARG A 37 11.97 -15.10 -7.58
N ILE A 38 10.78 -15.64 -7.67
CA ILE A 38 9.62 -15.16 -6.89
C ILE A 38 9.87 -15.36 -5.39
N GLU A 39 10.36 -16.52 -4.99
CA GLU A 39 10.71 -16.79 -3.59
C GLU A 39 11.75 -15.80 -3.05
N LYS A 40 12.75 -15.48 -3.87
CA LYS A 40 13.77 -14.48 -3.51
C LYS A 40 13.17 -13.08 -3.37
N LEU A 41 12.29 -12.68 -4.29
CA LEU A 41 11.60 -11.38 -4.23
C LEU A 41 10.72 -11.26 -2.98
N VAL A 42 10.07 -12.34 -2.57
CA VAL A 42 9.30 -12.39 -1.31
C VAL A 42 10.24 -12.29 -0.11
N ARG A 43 11.31 -13.06 -0.10
CA ARG A 43 12.29 -13.08 0.99
C ARG A 43 12.95 -11.72 1.22
N GLU A 44 13.25 -11.00 0.14
CA GLU A 44 13.88 -9.68 0.18
C GLU A 44 12.88 -8.54 0.43
N GLY A 45 11.59 -8.86 0.54
CA GLY A 45 10.54 -7.87 0.80
C GLY A 45 10.15 -7.01 -0.40
N VAL A 46 10.62 -7.34 -1.60
CA VAL A 46 10.19 -6.66 -2.84
C VAL A 46 8.73 -7.00 -3.12
N ILE A 47 8.35 -8.28 -3.03
CA ILE A 47 6.96 -8.69 -3.01
C ILE A 47 6.53 -8.74 -1.54
N LYS A 48 5.64 -7.83 -1.16
CA LYS A 48 5.14 -7.73 0.21
C LYS A 48 3.97 -8.69 0.45
N LYS A 49 3.11 -8.85 -0.55
CA LYS A 49 1.95 -9.73 -0.51
C LYS A 49 1.39 -9.96 -1.92
N PHE A 50 0.67 -11.06 -2.09
CA PHE A 50 -0.16 -11.31 -3.25
C PHE A 50 -1.59 -10.85 -2.91
N THR A 51 -2.18 -10.04 -3.76
CA THR A 51 -3.47 -9.39 -3.47
C THR A 51 -4.32 -9.27 -4.73
N VAL A 52 -5.51 -8.74 -4.55
CA VAL A 52 -6.45 -8.44 -5.63
C VAL A 52 -6.81 -6.96 -5.63
N GLU A 53 -7.09 -6.44 -6.81
CA GLU A 53 -7.79 -5.17 -6.95
C GLU A 53 -9.28 -5.48 -7.03
N THR A 54 -10.10 -4.72 -6.32
CA THR A 54 -11.53 -4.91 -6.30
C THR A 54 -12.26 -3.65 -6.74
N ALA A 55 -13.49 -3.82 -7.22
CA ALA A 55 -14.43 -2.72 -7.27
C ALA A 55 -14.61 -2.12 -5.87
N PRO A 56 -15.01 -0.84 -5.74
CA PRO A 56 -15.16 -0.23 -4.42
C PRO A 56 -16.10 -1.01 -3.51
N VAL A 57 -15.61 -1.33 -2.31
CA VAL A 57 -16.38 -1.97 -1.24
C VAL A 57 -16.24 -1.08 0.00
N GLY A 58 -17.36 -0.53 0.48
CA GLY A 58 -17.32 0.42 1.59
C GLY A 58 -16.80 1.79 1.16
N VAL A 59 -16.15 2.47 2.09
CA VAL A 59 -15.62 3.84 1.91
C VAL A 59 -14.09 3.81 2.02
N GLU A 60 -13.45 4.50 1.11
CA GLU A 60 -11.99 4.64 1.09
C GLU A 60 -11.61 6.11 1.08
N GLY A 61 -10.55 6.43 1.82
CA GLY A 61 -10.02 7.78 1.84
C GLY A 61 -8.52 7.81 2.05
N ILE A 62 -7.95 8.95 1.73
CA ILE A 62 -6.55 9.27 2.02
C ILE A 62 -6.54 10.42 3.01
N VAL A 63 -5.81 10.24 4.10
CA VAL A 63 -5.60 11.28 5.11
C VAL A 63 -4.16 11.79 4.97
N LEU A 64 -4.04 13.08 4.75
CA LEU A 64 -2.75 13.77 4.74
C LEU A 64 -2.52 14.41 6.10
N ILE A 65 -1.35 14.19 6.67
CA ILE A 65 -1.02 14.63 8.02
C ILE A 65 0.20 15.54 8.00
N ASP A 66 0.06 16.70 8.64
CA ASP A 66 1.16 17.61 8.93
C ASP A 66 1.62 17.35 10.37
N THR A 67 2.91 17.10 10.55
CA THR A 67 3.47 16.69 11.84
C THR A 67 4.42 17.75 12.40
N HIS A 68 4.53 17.81 13.73
CA HIS A 68 5.58 18.57 14.40
C HIS A 68 6.96 18.00 14.07
N VAL A 69 7.96 18.87 14.03
CA VAL A 69 9.35 18.47 13.81
C VAL A 69 9.76 17.39 14.82
N GLY A 70 10.35 16.30 14.30
CA GLY A 70 10.79 15.17 15.10
C GLY A 70 9.70 14.18 15.52
N ARG A 71 8.45 14.39 15.10
CA ARG A 71 7.32 13.51 15.43
C ARG A 71 6.83 12.62 14.29
N THR A 72 7.35 12.83 13.10
CA THR A 72 6.87 12.11 11.88
C THR A 72 6.93 10.60 12.05
N GLN A 73 8.04 10.06 12.55
CA GLN A 73 8.19 8.61 12.71
C GLN A 73 7.19 8.05 13.74
N ALA A 74 7.00 8.72 14.86
CA ALA A 74 6.05 8.29 15.89
C ALA A 74 4.59 8.30 15.34
N VAL A 75 4.24 9.32 14.57
CA VAL A 75 2.92 9.41 13.92
C VAL A 75 2.74 8.28 12.91
N LYS A 76 3.74 8.00 12.08
CA LYS A 76 3.69 6.86 11.14
C LYS A 76 3.47 5.53 11.85
N ASP A 77 4.19 5.29 12.93
CA ASP A 77 4.11 4.03 13.67
C ASP A 77 2.71 3.83 14.28
N LEU A 78 2.11 4.88 14.82
CA LEU A 78 0.73 4.83 15.32
C LEU A 78 -0.28 4.66 14.18
N ALA A 79 -0.10 5.38 13.08
CA ALA A 79 -0.99 5.30 11.93
C ALA A 79 -1.02 3.91 11.29
N LYS A 80 0.11 3.18 11.30
CA LYS A 80 0.18 1.79 10.80
C LYS A 80 -0.77 0.84 11.51
N GLN A 81 -1.12 1.11 12.75
CA GLN A 81 -2.05 0.27 13.53
C GLN A 81 -3.51 0.47 13.12
N LEU A 82 -3.83 1.61 12.50
CA LEU A 82 -5.19 1.99 12.13
C LEU A 82 -5.49 1.92 10.63
N SER A 83 -4.47 1.65 9.80
CA SER A 83 -4.58 1.88 8.37
C SER A 83 -4.08 0.71 7.53
N ASP A 84 -4.49 0.71 6.27
CA ASP A 84 -4.02 -0.26 5.28
C ASP A 84 -2.60 0.05 4.80
N SER A 85 -2.25 1.32 4.75
CA SER A 85 -0.97 1.75 4.21
C SER A 85 -0.60 3.15 4.71
N VAL A 86 0.67 3.36 5.03
CA VAL A 86 1.23 4.63 5.50
C VAL A 86 2.51 4.91 4.74
N TRP A 87 2.72 6.15 4.34
CA TRP A 87 3.94 6.60 3.65
C TRP A 87 4.32 8.03 4.05
N GLU A 88 5.57 8.39 3.83
CA GLU A 88 6.00 9.76 3.93
C GLU A 88 5.74 10.51 2.63
N CYS A 89 5.44 11.79 2.75
CA CYS A 89 5.22 12.70 1.62
C CYS A 89 6.25 13.83 1.64
N SER A 90 6.51 14.39 0.48
CA SER A 90 7.13 15.71 0.36
C SER A 90 6.05 16.75 0.06
N GLY A 91 6.27 18.01 0.43
CA GLY A 91 5.33 19.11 0.24
C GLY A 91 4.72 19.61 1.54
N ASP A 92 3.46 20.02 1.47
CA ASP A 92 2.77 20.66 2.61
C ASP A 92 2.39 19.68 3.73
N TYR A 93 2.40 18.39 3.46
CA TYR A 93 2.10 17.32 4.41
C TYR A 93 3.24 16.33 4.48
N ASP A 94 3.43 15.73 5.65
CA ASP A 94 4.55 14.84 5.94
C ASP A 94 4.20 13.37 5.78
N VAL A 95 2.95 13.01 6.04
CA VAL A 95 2.47 11.62 6.06
C VAL A 95 1.18 11.47 5.28
N GLY A 96 1.11 10.42 4.48
CA GLY A 96 -0.12 9.97 3.82
C GLY A 96 -0.57 8.64 4.41
N VAL A 97 -1.88 8.49 4.61
CA VAL A 97 -2.49 7.29 5.19
C VAL A 97 -3.68 6.88 4.33
N ARG A 98 -3.71 5.61 3.93
CA ARG A 98 -4.90 5.06 3.29
C ARG A 98 -5.76 4.39 4.34
N LEU A 99 -7.04 4.75 4.37
CA LEU A 99 -8.04 4.16 5.24
C LEU A 99 -9.18 3.56 4.43
N ARG A 100 -9.64 2.41 4.86
CA ARG A 100 -10.87 1.78 4.38
C ARG A 100 -11.79 1.53 5.56
N ALA A 101 -13.07 1.74 5.35
CA ALA A 101 -14.10 1.53 6.36
C ALA A 101 -15.41 1.07 5.71
N ASP A 102 -16.30 0.48 6.50
CA ASP A 102 -17.60 0.02 6.00
C ASP A 102 -18.56 1.18 5.76
N SER A 103 -18.35 2.31 6.46
CA SER A 103 -19.19 3.50 6.39
C SER A 103 -18.38 4.79 6.53
N LEU A 104 -18.97 5.90 6.11
CA LEU A 104 -18.36 7.21 6.29
C LEU A 104 -18.19 7.57 7.77
N ASP A 105 -19.15 7.18 8.62
CA ASP A 105 -19.05 7.40 10.06
C ASP A 105 -17.85 6.68 10.67
N GLU A 106 -17.61 5.45 10.28
CA GLU A 106 -16.44 4.69 10.71
C GLU A 106 -15.14 5.31 10.22
N LEU A 107 -15.11 5.75 8.95
CA LEU A 107 -13.96 6.45 8.40
C LEU A 107 -13.64 7.72 9.20
N ASN A 108 -14.65 8.51 9.49
CA ASN A 108 -14.49 9.74 10.27
C ASN A 108 -13.99 9.46 11.70
N LYS A 109 -14.44 8.38 12.33
CA LYS A 109 -13.94 7.97 13.65
C LYS A 109 -12.44 7.67 13.61
N ARG A 110 -11.97 6.97 12.58
CA ARG A 110 -10.55 6.67 12.41
C ARG A 110 -9.73 7.94 12.13
N VAL A 111 -10.29 8.86 11.35
CA VAL A 111 -9.64 10.17 11.12
C VAL A 111 -9.52 10.94 12.44
N ASP A 112 -10.55 10.93 13.28
CA ASP A 112 -10.52 11.57 14.59
C ASP A 112 -9.44 10.96 15.49
N GLU A 113 -9.27 9.64 15.46
CA GLU A 113 -8.17 8.97 16.17
C GLU A 113 -6.81 9.45 15.70
N LEU A 114 -6.60 9.55 14.37
CA LEU A 114 -5.36 10.08 13.80
C LEU A 114 -5.09 11.52 14.26
N ARG A 115 -6.11 12.35 14.29
CA ARG A 115 -5.98 13.74 14.76
C ARG A 115 -5.58 13.84 16.22
N SER A 116 -5.93 12.85 17.03
CA SER A 116 -5.62 12.83 18.45
C SER A 116 -4.18 12.42 18.76
N PHE A 117 -3.41 11.94 17.78
CA PHE A 117 -2.05 11.48 18.02
C PHE A 117 -1.13 12.64 18.40
N PRO A 118 -0.27 12.46 19.42
CA PRO A 118 0.77 13.43 19.74
C PRO A 118 1.66 13.66 18.51
N GLY A 119 1.89 14.94 18.20
CA GLY A 119 2.72 15.32 17.06
C GLY A 119 1.96 15.65 15.78
N VAL A 120 0.66 15.42 15.74
CA VAL A 120 -0.19 15.83 14.60
C VAL A 120 -0.56 17.31 14.76
N ILE A 121 -0.25 18.12 13.74
CA ILE A 121 -0.61 19.55 13.70
C ILE A 121 -2.00 19.70 13.07
N ARG A 122 -2.16 19.14 11.89
CA ARG A 122 -3.40 19.20 11.10
C ARG A 122 -3.53 18.03 10.17
N THR A 123 -4.74 17.78 9.72
CA THR A 123 -5.04 16.73 8.73
C THR A 123 -5.93 17.27 7.62
N ALA A 124 -5.82 16.65 6.44
CA ALA A 124 -6.76 16.83 5.35
C ALA A 124 -7.19 15.45 4.86
N THR A 125 -8.50 15.25 4.71
CA THR A 125 -9.03 13.97 4.27
C THR A 125 -9.63 14.09 2.88
N LEU A 126 -9.20 13.21 1.98
CA LEU A 126 -9.75 13.05 0.64
C LEU A 126 -10.55 11.76 0.61
N VAL A 127 -11.86 11.86 0.49
CA VAL A 127 -12.73 10.68 0.40
C VAL A 127 -12.94 10.34 -1.08
N LYS A 128 -12.70 9.09 -1.43
CA LYS A 128 -12.94 8.61 -2.79
C LYS A 128 -14.42 8.51 -3.06
N LEU A 129 -14.90 9.22 -4.08
CA LEU A 129 -16.31 9.25 -4.47
C LEU A 129 -16.62 8.28 -5.60
N VAL A 130 -15.83 8.34 -6.68
CA VAL A 130 -16.05 7.56 -7.91
C VAL A 130 -14.72 7.05 -8.42
N GLU A 131 -14.70 5.80 -8.83
CA GLU A 131 -13.55 5.19 -9.50
C GLU A 131 -13.88 4.93 -10.98
N HIS A 132 -12.96 5.27 -11.84
CA HIS A 132 -13.09 5.07 -13.29
C HIS A 132 -12.13 4.03 -13.85
#